data_8031ba5bc9f38af835de1be40e1182b4
#
_entry.id   8031ba5bc9f38af835de1be40e1182b4
#
_cell.length_a   1.000
_cell.length_b   1.000
_cell.length_c   1.000
_cell.angle_alpha   90.00
_cell.angle_beta   90.00
_cell.angle_gamma   90.00
#
_symmetry.space_group_name_H-M   'P 1'
#
loop_
_entity.id
_entity.type
_entity.pdbx_description
1 polymer ?
#
loop_
_entity_poly.entity_id
_entity_poly.type
_entity_poly.pdbx_seq_one_letter_code
_entity_poly.pdbx_strand_id
1 'polypeptide(L)'
;PRFGREAVRTWLRNVLYSPPPKAGEDRRSVRTIAVVPVHHGASVEAVAQGLARALQTRGATARIDGHCVDAEGGRRLCQLSMDAADSIRYLDDLETEFRYVIYQTDTLSSEWAARCLRQADRVVAVASSGVPAQRTEMSELLRKHADGADVELVIVGDGVTDPLAWRELNGARLHHRVGVGRRSDFERLARLLTGRAVGVAFGGGGARGFAHIGLL
;
A
#
# COMPACT_ATOMS: atom_id res chain seq x y z
N PRO A 1 0.26 2.90 -37.24
CA PRO A 1 -0.71 3.29 -36.25
C PRO A 1 -0.27 4.63 -35.70
N ARG A 2 -0.99 5.70 -36.07
CA ARG A 2 -0.74 7.05 -35.56
C ARG A 2 -1.36 7.10 -34.17
N PHE A 3 -0.56 6.95 -33.11
CA PHE A 3 -0.98 7.38 -31.79
C PHE A 3 -1.25 8.88 -31.86
N GLY A 4 -2.50 9.26 -31.66
CA GLY A 4 -2.92 10.66 -31.78
C GLY A 4 -2.15 11.52 -30.76
N ARG A 5 -1.73 12.72 -31.19
CA ARG A 5 -1.03 13.70 -30.34
C ARG A 5 -1.75 13.99 -29.01
N GLU A 6 -3.04 13.79 -28.96
CA GLU A 6 -3.86 13.91 -27.75
C GLU A 6 -3.65 12.78 -26.75
N ALA A 7 -3.51 11.53 -27.21
CA ALA A 7 -3.24 10.40 -26.33
C ALA A 7 -1.85 10.54 -25.68
N VAL A 8 -0.86 11.02 -26.43
CA VAL A 8 0.49 11.30 -25.91
C VAL A 8 0.45 12.50 -24.94
N ARG A 9 -0.31 13.55 -25.21
CA ARG A 9 -0.49 14.69 -24.30
C ARG A 9 -1.19 14.29 -23.00
N THR A 10 -2.23 13.47 -23.10
CA THR A 10 -2.96 12.97 -21.91
C THR A 10 -2.08 12.04 -21.10
N TRP A 11 -1.33 11.15 -21.76
CA TRP A 11 -0.34 10.29 -21.09
C TRP A 11 0.78 11.11 -20.42
N LEU A 12 1.36 12.09 -21.11
CA LEU A 12 2.36 13.00 -20.56
C LEU A 12 1.80 13.83 -19.39
N ARG A 13 0.56 14.29 -19.47
CA ARG A 13 -0.09 15.02 -18.38
C ARG A 13 -0.29 14.15 -17.16
N ASN A 14 -0.68 12.89 -17.33
CA ASN A 14 -0.90 11.95 -16.23
C ASN A 14 0.40 11.37 -15.65
N VAL A 15 1.48 11.33 -16.43
CA VAL A 15 2.79 10.84 -16.00
C VAL A 15 3.68 11.97 -15.47
N LEU A 16 3.63 13.17 -16.06
CA LEU A 16 4.49 14.29 -15.71
C LEU A 16 3.82 15.32 -14.77
N TYR A 17 2.50 15.30 -14.66
CA TYR A 17 1.75 16.23 -13.80
C TYR A 17 0.98 15.49 -12.71
N SER A 18 1.69 14.76 -11.89
CA SER A 18 1.31 14.80 -10.47
C SER A 18 1.80 16.15 -9.98
N PRO A 19 0.91 17.08 -9.54
CA PRO A 19 1.38 18.32 -8.97
C PRO A 19 2.34 17.96 -7.84
N PRO A 20 3.49 18.66 -7.72
CA PRO A 20 4.34 18.46 -6.56
C PRO A 20 3.47 18.65 -5.32
N PRO A 21 3.61 17.80 -4.29
CA PRO A 21 2.91 18.02 -3.04
C PRO A 21 3.19 19.48 -2.64
N LYS A 22 2.13 20.24 -2.31
CA LYS A 22 2.25 21.64 -1.95
C LYS A 22 3.34 21.75 -0.89
N ALA A 23 4.33 22.59 -1.15
CA ALA A 23 5.39 22.87 -0.19
C ALA A 23 4.71 23.42 1.08
N GLY A 24 4.71 22.63 2.18
CA GLY A 24 4.03 22.97 3.43
C GLY A 24 3.04 21.92 3.94
N GLU A 25 2.62 20.94 3.13
CA GLU A 25 1.97 19.76 3.69
C GLU A 25 3.05 18.97 4.44
N ASP A 26 2.99 19.12 5.76
CA ASP A 26 3.74 18.31 6.72
C ASP A 26 3.56 16.85 6.28
N ARG A 27 4.62 16.24 5.74
CA ARG A 27 4.61 14.82 5.40
C ARG A 27 4.49 14.10 6.73
N ARG A 28 3.24 13.94 7.20
CA ARG A 28 2.98 13.16 8.41
C ARG A 28 3.77 11.87 8.22
N SER A 29 4.71 11.69 9.13
CA SER A 29 5.55 10.50 9.14
C SER A 29 4.63 9.28 9.21
N VAL A 30 4.48 8.58 8.08
CA VAL A 30 3.64 7.38 8.00
C VAL A 30 4.07 6.42 9.10
N ARG A 31 3.12 6.05 9.95
CA ARG A 31 3.31 5.13 11.07
C ARG A 31 2.42 3.91 10.92
N THR A 32 1.20 4.12 10.46
CA THR A 32 0.17 3.09 10.39
C THR A 32 -0.16 2.74 8.95
N ILE A 33 -0.19 1.44 8.64
CA ILE A 33 -0.44 0.92 7.29
C ILE A 33 -1.49 -0.18 7.39
N ALA A 34 -2.66 0.01 6.78
CA ALA A 34 -3.64 -1.06 6.65
C ALA A 34 -3.35 -1.90 5.40
N VAL A 35 -3.33 -3.21 5.52
CA VAL A 35 -3.21 -4.16 4.40
C VAL A 35 -4.51 -4.94 4.31
N VAL A 36 -5.24 -4.75 3.22
CA VAL A 36 -6.62 -5.24 3.07
C VAL A 36 -6.80 -6.01 1.76
N PRO A 37 -7.66 -7.06 1.72
CA PRO A 37 -7.97 -7.77 0.48
C PRO A 37 -8.98 -6.97 -0.35
N VAL A 38 -8.87 -6.99 -1.68
CA VAL A 38 -9.92 -6.46 -2.58
C VAL A 38 -10.73 -7.55 -3.26
N HIS A 39 -10.41 -8.81 -3.03
CA HIS A 39 -11.21 -9.99 -3.40
C HIS A 39 -10.93 -11.14 -2.44
N HIS A 40 -11.82 -12.16 -2.45
CA HIS A 40 -11.61 -13.37 -1.65
C HIS A 40 -10.34 -14.11 -2.09
N GLY A 41 -9.55 -14.56 -1.12
CA GLY A 41 -8.31 -15.29 -1.37
C GLY A 41 -7.12 -14.43 -1.80
N ALA A 42 -7.21 -13.10 -1.67
CA ALA A 42 -6.04 -12.23 -1.85
C ALA A 42 -4.96 -12.57 -0.81
N SER A 43 -3.70 -12.56 -1.24
CA SER A 43 -2.55 -12.96 -0.40
C SER A 43 -2.14 -11.88 0.60
N VAL A 44 -3.07 -11.43 1.44
CA VAL A 44 -2.87 -10.31 2.40
C VAL A 44 -1.77 -10.63 3.38
N GLU A 45 -1.77 -11.85 3.96
CA GLU A 45 -0.76 -12.25 4.95
C GLU A 45 0.65 -12.19 4.36
N ALA A 46 0.85 -12.72 3.16
CA ALA A 46 2.15 -12.69 2.50
C ALA A 46 2.64 -11.26 2.25
N VAL A 47 1.72 -10.35 1.86
CA VAL A 47 2.03 -8.93 1.65
C VAL A 47 2.35 -8.24 2.97
N ALA A 48 1.52 -8.43 4.00
CA ALA A 48 1.74 -7.82 5.32
C ALA A 48 3.06 -8.30 5.95
N GLN A 49 3.37 -9.60 5.86
CA GLN A 49 4.62 -10.17 6.36
C GLN A 49 5.84 -9.65 5.58
N GLY A 50 5.76 -9.63 4.25
CA GLY A 50 6.85 -9.12 3.40
C GLY A 50 7.12 -7.64 3.67
N LEU A 51 6.06 -6.85 3.82
CA LEU A 51 6.15 -5.43 4.16
C LEU A 51 6.73 -5.22 5.57
N ALA A 52 6.28 -5.99 6.57
CA ALA A 52 6.81 -5.92 7.94
C ALA A 52 8.32 -6.15 7.96
N ARG A 53 8.81 -7.22 7.31
CA ARG A 53 10.24 -7.50 7.20
C ARG A 53 11.01 -6.36 6.53
N ALA A 54 10.44 -5.74 5.50
CA ALA A 54 11.08 -4.61 4.83
C ALA A 54 11.10 -3.33 5.70
N LEU A 55 10.08 -3.10 6.52
CA LEU A 55 10.00 -1.97 7.44
C LEU A 55 10.87 -2.14 8.68
N GLN A 56 11.07 -3.37 9.18
CA GLN A 56 11.96 -3.68 10.31
C GLN A 56 13.39 -3.18 10.10
N THR A 57 13.85 -3.11 8.85
CA THR A 57 15.17 -2.50 8.54
C THR A 57 15.21 -0.99 8.76
N ARG A 58 14.07 -0.36 9.02
CA ARG A 58 13.88 1.10 9.16
C ARG A 58 13.39 1.53 10.52
N GLY A 59 12.94 0.59 11.34
CA GLY A 59 12.46 0.83 12.70
C GLY A 59 11.63 -0.32 13.23
N ALA A 60 11.44 -0.34 14.53
CA ALA A 60 10.61 -1.31 15.22
C ALA A 60 9.22 -1.37 14.55
N THR A 61 8.78 -2.58 14.21
CA THR A 61 7.57 -2.81 13.44
C THR A 61 6.71 -3.88 14.10
N ALA A 62 5.44 -3.57 14.32
CA ALA A 62 4.42 -4.51 14.76
C ALA A 62 3.45 -4.84 13.63
N ARG A 63 2.89 -6.04 13.63
CA ARG A 63 1.82 -6.49 12.73
C ARG A 63 0.65 -7.02 13.56
N ILE A 64 -0.54 -6.58 13.27
CA ILE A 64 -1.78 -6.92 13.97
C ILE A 64 -2.77 -7.48 12.96
N ASP A 65 -3.33 -8.65 13.23
CA ASP A 65 -4.31 -9.32 12.37
C ASP A 65 -5.74 -9.36 12.94
N GLY A 66 -6.03 -8.53 13.95
CA GLY A 66 -7.33 -8.48 14.62
C GLY A 66 -7.44 -9.45 15.82
N HIS A 67 -6.59 -10.44 15.91
CA HIS A 67 -6.54 -11.39 17.02
C HIS A 67 -5.21 -11.36 17.74
N CYS A 68 -4.13 -11.13 17.01
CA CYS A 68 -2.78 -11.24 17.51
C CYS A 68 -1.89 -10.11 17.02
N VAL A 69 -0.86 -9.80 17.80
CA VAL A 69 0.23 -8.89 17.44
C VAL A 69 1.49 -9.69 17.23
N ASP A 70 2.06 -9.59 16.07
CA ASP A 70 3.42 -10.04 15.78
C ASP A 70 4.35 -8.84 15.91
N ALA A 71 5.14 -8.81 16.98
CA ALA A 71 6.12 -7.78 17.24
C ALA A 71 7.54 -8.19 16.81
N GLU A 72 8.43 -7.23 16.78
CA GLU A 72 9.85 -7.45 16.49
C GLU A 72 10.43 -8.54 17.43
N GLY A 73 11.22 -9.46 16.86
CA GLY A 73 11.76 -10.61 17.58
C GLY A 73 10.86 -11.85 17.61
N GLY A 74 9.79 -11.90 16.83
CA GLY A 74 8.91 -13.06 16.71
C GLY A 74 8.01 -13.30 17.94
N ARG A 75 7.85 -12.30 18.77
CA ARG A 75 6.94 -12.34 19.93
C ARG A 75 5.51 -12.14 19.45
N ARG A 76 4.72 -13.19 19.50
CA ARG A 76 3.30 -13.16 19.18
C ARG A 76 2.50 -12.95 20.47
N LEU A 77 1.78 -11.82 20.54
CA LEU A 77 0.90 -11.48 21.64
C LEU A 77 -0.54 -11.65 21.17
N CYS A 78 -1.16 -12.77 21.53
CA CYS A 78 -2.58 -12.98 21.27
C CYS A 78 -3.39 -12.36 22.40
N GLN A 79 -4.27 -11.43 22.06
CA GLN A 79 -5.21 -10.88 23.04
C GLN A 79 -6.59 -11.48 22.84
N LEU A 80 -7.04 -12.16 23.85
CA LEU A 80 -8.38 -12.69 23.93
C LEU A 80 -9.31 -11.56 24.38
N SER A 81 -10.28 -11.22 23.54
CA SER A 81 -11.49 -10.50 23.93
C SER A 81 -11.27 -9.21 24.74
N MET A 82 -10.79 -8.17 24.09
CA MET A 82 -10.80 -6.83 24.66
C MET A 82 -12.11 -6.13 24.34
N ASP A 83 -12.66 -5.36 25.29
CA ASP A 83 -13.75 -4.46 24.98
C ASP A 83 -13.28 -3.32 24.04
N ALA A 84 -14.21 -2.52 23.54
CA ALA A 84 -13.89 -1.49 22.54
C ALA A 84 -12.92 -0.41 23.08
N ALA A 85 -13.01 -0.08 24.36
CA ALA A 85 -12.19 0.96 25.01
C ALA A 85 -10.76 0.48 25.23
N ASP A 86 -10.61 -0.77 25.70
CA ASP A 86 -9.29 -1.39 25.88
C ASP A 86 -8.59 -1.62 24.56
N SER A 87 -9.34 -1.97 23.50
CA SER A 87 -8.78 -2.10 22.17
C SER A 87 -8.19 -0.79 21.63
N ILE A 88 -8.84 0.35 21.88
CA ILE A 88 -8.35 1.66 21.44
C ILE A 88 -7.04 2.00 22.17
N ARG A 89 -7.00 1.90 23.49
CA ARG A 89 -5.79 2.17 24.28
C ARG A 89 -4.63 1.29 23.85
N TYR A 90 -4.91 0.02 23.64
CA TYR A 90 -3.89 -0.92 23.20
C TYR A 90 -3.28 -0.58 21.84
N LEU A 91 -4.11 -0.15 20.88
CA LEU A 91 -3.61 0.30 19.57
C LEU A 91 -2.78 1.60 19.71
N ASP A 92 -3.22 2.54 20.54
CA ASP A 92 -2.48 3.77 20.83
C ASP A 92 -1.11 3.48 21.49
N ASP A 93 -1.07 2.52 22.42
CA ASP A 93 0.17 2.07 23.06
C ASP A 93 1.13 1.47 22.02
N LEU A 94 0.63 0.63 21.11
CA LEU A 94 1.43 0.05 20.04
C LEU A 94 1.98 1.12 19.08
N GLU A 95 1.17 2.11 18.73
CA GLU A 95 1.62 3.22 17.88
C GLU A 95 2.68 4.10 18.58
N THR A 96 2.71 4.08 19.90
CA THR A 96 3.75 4.76 20.69
C THR A 96 5.03 3.92 20.79
N GLU A 97 4.91 2.60 20.97
CA GLU A 97 6.03 1.68 21.12
C GLU A 97 6.75 1.39 19.80
N PHE A 98 5.96 1.22 18.70
CA PHE A 98 6.52 0.84 17.42
C PHE A 98 6.60 2.03 16.45
N ARG A 99 7.66 2.06 15.66
CA ARG A 99 7.81 3.05 14.59
C ARG A 99 6.81 2.84 13.47
N TYR A 100 6.48 1.59 13.18
CA TYR A 100 5.51 1.19 12.17
C TYR A 100 4.55 0.15 12.73
N VAL A 101 3.26 0.34 12.47
CA VAL A 101 2.21 -0.61 12.80
C VAL A 101 1.48 -1.01 11.53
N ILE A 102 1.43 -2.30 11.25
CA ILE A 102 0.70 -2.86 10.11
C ILE A 102 -0.58 -3.49 10.63
N TYR A 103 -1.71 -2.94 10.23
CA TYR A 103 -3.03 -3.52 10.46
C TYR A 103 -3.36 -4.45 9.29
N GLN A 104 -3.53 -5.72 9.57
CA GLN A 104 -3.90 -6.72 8.59
C GLN A 104 -5.37 -7.11 8.76
N THR A 105 -6.10 -7.19 7.66
CA THR A 105 -7.44 -7.80 7.62
C THR A 105 -7.50 -8.79 6.47
N ASP A 106 -8.04 -9.96 6.73
CA ASP A 106 -8.20 -11.06 5.77
C ASP A 106 -9.63 -11.15 5.24
N THR A 107 -10.56 -10.35 5.79
CA THR A 107 -11.97 -10.31 5.40
C THR A 107 -12.28 -9.08 4.56
N LEU A 108 -13.22 -9.23 3.61
CA LEU A 108 -13.68 -8.13 2.75
C LEU A 108 -14.53 -7.11 3.48
N SER A 109 -15.17 -7.49 4.60
CA SER A 109 -16.00 -6.61 5.41
C SER A 109 -16.03 -7.10 6.85
N SER A 110 -15.64 -6.22 7.77
CA SER A 110 -15.74 -6.45 9.21
C SER A 110 -15.59 -5.12 9.96
N GLU A 111 -15.99 -5.08 11.22
CA GLU A 111 -15.74 -3.91 12.08
C GLU A 111 -14.23 -3.66 12.25
N TRP A 112 -13.45 -4.74 12.31
CA TRP A 112 -11.99 -4.64 12.34
C TRP A 112 -11.45 -3.99 11.08
N ALA A 113 -11.89 -4.41 9.88
CA ALA A 113 -11.48 -3.79 8.62
C ALA A 113 -11.82 -2.29 8.58
N ALA A 114 -13.05 -1.92 8.98
CA ALA A 114 -13.46 -0.53 9.04
C ALA A 114 -12.63 0.29 10.05
N ARG A 115 -12.22 -0.30 11.17
CA ARG A 115 -11.32 0.33 12.15
C ARG A 115 -9.94 0.54 11.57
N CYS A 116 -9.34 -0.49 10.96
CA CYS A 116 -8.02 -0.40 10.32
C CYS A 116 -7.97 0.73 9.28
N LEU A 117 -9.00 0.84 8.45
CA LEU A 117 -9.08 1.89 7.42
C LEU A 117 -9.16 3.30 8.01
N ARG A 118 -9.84 3.48 9.16
CA ARG A 118 -9.92 4.80 9.81
C ARG A 118 -8.65 5.24 10.50
N GLN A 119 -7.84 4.29 11.00
CA GLN A 119 -6.60 4.56 11.74
C GLN A 119 -5.35 4.59 10.87
N ALA A 120 -5.45 4.09 9.64
CA ALA A 120 -4.28 3.99 8.78
C ALA A 120 -3.91 5.32 8.11
N ASP A 121 -2.62 5.68 8.17
CA ASP A 121 -2.05 6.77 7.35
C ASP A 121 -1.99 6.37 5.87
N ARG A 122 -1.83 5.07 5.58
CA ARG A 122 -1.74 4.47 4.25
C ARG A 122 -2.52 3.18 4.18
N VAL A 123 -3.12 2.93 3.03
CA VAL A 123 -3.82 1.68 2.77
C VAL A 123 -3.18 0.94 1.61
N VAL A 124 -2.88 -0.33 1.80
CA VAL A 124 -2.40 -1.27 0.80
C VAL A 124 -3.53 -2.22 0.45
N ALA A 125 -4.16 -1.99 -0.68
CA ALA A 125 -5.22 -2.83 -1.23
C ALA A 125 -4.61 -3.98 -2.03
N VAL A 126 -4.84 -5.23 -1.63
CA VAL A 126 -4.16 -6.41 -2.19
C VAL A 126 -5.06 -7.15 -3.17
N ALA A 127 -4.60 -7.27 -4.42
CA ALA A 127 -5.19 -8.10 -5.46
C ALA A 127 -4.22 -9.21 -5.88
N SER A 128 -4.75 -10.30 -6.44
CA SER A 128 -3.95 -11.35 -7.06
C SER A 128 -3.97 -11.22 -8.57
N SER A 129 -2.84 -11.49 -9.23
CA SER A 129 -2.78 -11.55 -10.68
C SER A 129 -3.66 -12.71 -11.20
N GLY A 130 -4.23 -12.54 -12.39
CA GLY A 130 -5.14 -13.52 -12.99
C GLY A 130 -6.59 -13.46 -12.49
N VAL A 131 -6.89 -12.64 -11.46
CA VAL A 131 -8.25 -12.41 -10.98
C VAL A 131 -8.82 -11.17 -11.68
N PRO A 132 -10.00 -11.26 -12.32
CA PRO A 132 -10.64 -10.11 -12.93
C PRO A 132 -11.07 -9.08 -11.89
N ALA A 133 -10.93 -7.80 -12.22
CA ALA A 133 -11.35 -6.72 -11.34
C ALA A 133 -12.86 -6.67 -11.22
N GLN A 134 -13.35 -6.68 -9.98
CA GLN A 134 -14.77 -6.57 -9.66
C GLN A 134 -14.97 -5.75 -8.39
N ARG A 135 -16.13 -5.12 -8.27
CA ARG A 135 -16.51 -4.40 -7.06
C ARG A 135 -16.80 -5.38 -5.94
N THR A 136 -16.28 -5.09 -4.76
CA THR A 136 -16.45 -5.90 -3.56
C THR A 136 -16.91 -5.03 -2.39
N GLU A 137 -17.27 -5.67 -1.29
CA GLU A 137 -17.60 -4.98 -0.03
C GLU A 137 -16.41 -4.14 0.46
N MET A 138 -15.17 -4.61 0.25
CA MET A 138 -13.98 -3.83 0.58
C MET A 138 -13.87 -2.56 -0.27
N SER A 139 -14.26 -2.60 -1.55
CA SER A 139 -14.29 -1.39 -2.39
C SER A 139 -15.24 -0.33 -1.83
N GLU A 140 -16.35 -0.75 -1.23
CA GLU A 140 -17.30 0.15 -0.55
C GLU A 140 -16.72 0.69 0.77
N LEU A 141 -16.06 -0.16 1.56
CA LEU A 141 -15.40 0.24 2.80
C LEU A 141 -14.27 1.23 2.55
N LEU A 142 -13.44 1.01 1.53
CA LEU A 142 -12.37 1.92 1.12
C LEU A 142 -12.94 3.30 0.81
N ARG A 143 -14.01 3.37 0.01
CA ARG A 143 -14.65 4.64 -0.33
C ARG A 143 -15.26 5.34 0.87
N LYS A 144 -15.76 4.59 1.87
CA LYS A 144 -16.42 5.14 3.04
C LYS A 144 -15.46 5.57 4.16
N HIS A 145 -14.35 4.85 4.33
CA HIS A 145 -13.50 4.98 5.51
C HIS A 145 -12.04 5.34 5.25
N ALA A 146 -11.58 5.31 3.99
CA ALA A 146 -10.23 5.71 3.66
C ALA A 146 -10.11 7.20 3.30
N ASP A 147 -11.02 8.04 3.81
CA ASP A 147 -11.00 9.48 3.59
C ASP A 147 -9.72 10.08 4.18
N GLY A 148 -8.86 10.60 3.30
CA GLY A 148 -7.60 11.21 3.68
C GLY A 148 -6.40 10.26 3.74
N ALA A 149 -6.58 8.95 3.63
CA ALA A 149 -5.48 8.00 3.46
C ALA A 149 -5.20 7.76 1.96
N ASP A 150 -3.93 7.78 1.57
CA ASP A 150 -3.56 7.35 0.22
C ASP A 150 -3.71 5.83 0.09
N VAL A 151 -4.54 5.38 -0.86
CA VAL A 151 -4.72 3.96 -1.19
C VAL A 151 -3.73 3.57 -2.29
N GLU A 152 -2.90 2.56 -2.04
CA GLU A 152 -1.98 1.98 -3.00
C GLU A 152 -2.42 0.54 -3.32
N LEU A 153 -2.52 0.19 -4.60
CA LEU A 153 -2.86 -1.16 -5.02
C LEU A 153 -1.61 -2.02 -5.12
N VAL A 154 -1.62 -3.20 -4.51
CA VAL A 154 -0.58 -4.21 -4.66
C VAL A 154 -1.16 -5.42 -5.38
N ILE A 155 -0.59 -5.77 -6.52
CA ILE A 155 -0.95 -6.95 -7.31
C ILE A 155 0.11 -8.02 -7.07
N VAL A 156 -0.31 -9.15 -6.50
CA VAL A 156 0.57 -10.27 -6.17
C VAL A 156 0.63 -11.25 -7.35
N GLY A 157 1.85 -11.52 -7.81
CA GLY A 157 2.12 -12.47 -8.89
C GLY A 157 2.34 -11.82 -10.26
N ASP A 158 2.73 -12.65 -11.24
CA ASP A 158 3.18 -12.23 -12.56
C ASP A 158 2.11 -12.46 -13.68
N GLY A 159 0.91 -12.94 -13.33
CA GLY A 159 -0.18 -13.21 -14.26
C GLY A 159 -0.75 -11.95 -14.92
N VAL A 160 -1.55 -12.15 -15.97
CA VAL A 160 -2.26 -11.07 -16.65
C VAL A 160 -3.31 -10.47 -15.72
N THR A 161 -3.32 -9.17 -15.61
CA THR A 161 -4.26 -8.41 -14.78
C THR A 161 -4.45 -7.03 -15.38
N ASP A 162 -5.65 -6.50 -15.27
CA ASP A 162 -5.92 -5.09 -15.57
C ASP A 162 -5.74 -4.24 -14.28
N PRO A 163 -4.59 -3.58 -14.10
CA PRO A 163 -4.35 -2.80 -12.91
C PRO A 163 -5.19 -1.51 -12.88
N LEU A 164 -5.61 -0.99 -14.04
CA LEU A 164 -6.40 0.25 -14.10
C LEU A 164 -7.80 0.01 -13.57
N ALA A 165 -8.45 -1.09 -13.99
CA ALA A 165 -9.77 -1.47 -13.47
C ALA A 165 -9.75 -1.67 -11.94
N TRP A 166 -8.74 -2.36 -11.41
CA TRP A 166 -8.58 -2.51 -9.97
C TRP A 166 -8.36 -1.18 -9.24
N ARG A 167 -7.57 -0.27 -9.82
CA ARG A 167 -7.32 1.06 -9.25
C ARG A 167 -8.59 1.89 -9.18
N GLU A 168 -9.35 1.95 -10.27
CA GLU A 168 -10.60 2.72 -10.35
C GLU A 168 -11.63 2.22 -9.35
N LEU A 169 -11.82 0.89 -9.25
CA LEU A 169 -12.78 0.30 -8.32
C LEU A 169 -12.47 0.59 -6.85
N ASN A 170 -11.20 0.68 -6.49
CA ASN A 170 -10.75 0.82 -5.10
C ASN A 170 -10.20 2.22 -4.77
N GLY A 171 -10.27 3.18 -5.70
CA GLY A 171 -9.76 4.53 -5.49
C GLY A 171 -8.24 4.59 -5.28
N ALA A 172 -7.49 3.59 -5.77
CA ALA A 172 -6.06 3.52 -5.55
C ALA A 172 -5.30 4.53 -6.42
N ARG A 173 -4.34 5.24 -5.82
CA ARG A 173 -3.54 6.25 -6.49
C ARG A 173 -2.53 5.65 -7.46
N LEU A 174 -1.82 4.63 -7.03
CA LEU A 174 -0.81 3.90 -7.80
C LEU A 174 -1.04 2.40 -7.69
N HIS A 175 -0.36 1.63 -8.54
CA HIS A 175 -0.31 0.19 -8.41
C HIS A 175 1.13 -0.31 -8.42
N HIS A 176 1.36 -1.40 -7.71
CA HIS A 176 2.66 -2.06 -7.57
C HIS A 176 2.49 -3.55 -7.81
N ARG A 177 3.42 -4.15 -8.55
CA ARG A 177 3.52 -5.61 -8.63
C ARG A 177 4.53 -6.09 -7.61
N VAL A 178 4.19 -7.16 -6.90
CA VAL A 178 5.08 -7.84 -5.97
C VAL A 178 5.06 -9.34 -6.20
N GLY A 179 6.24 -9.94 -6.19
CA GLY A 179 6.39 -11.40 -6.16
C GLY A 179 6.46 -11.89 -4.72
N VAL A 180 5.67 -12.92 -4.38
CA VAL A 180 5.81 -13.59 -3.07
C VAL A 180 7.24 -14.10 -2.94
N GLY A 181 7.95 -13.68 -1.86
CA GLY A 181 9.36 -14.04 -1.65
C GLY A 181 10.38 -13.10 -2.31
N ARG A 182 9.98 -12.17 -3.16
CA ARG A 182 10.90 -11.17 -3.74
C ARG A 182 11.12 -10.01 -2.78
N ARG A 183 12.15 -10.10 -1.96
CA ARG A 183 12.48 -9.09 -0.93
C ARG A 183 12.61 -7.68 -1.51
N SER A 184 13.24 -7.52 -2.67
CA SER A 184 13.43 -6.22 -3.34
C SER A 184 12.12 -5.49 -3.64
N ASP A 185 11.04 -6.23 -3.97
CA ASP A 185 9.74 -5.64 -4.26
C ASP A 185 9.12 -5.01 -3.00
N PHE A 186 9.24 -5.70 -1.86
CA PHE A 186 8.77 -5.19 -0.57
C PHE A 186 9.62 -4.04 -0.05
N GLU A 187 10.94 -4.07 -0.26
CA GLU A 187 11.83 -2.95 0.08
C GLU A 187 11.50 -1.69 -0.74
N ARG A 188 11.17 -1.86 -2.02
CA ARG A 188 10.69 -0.77 -2.89
C ARG A 188 9.36 -0.23 -2.41
N LEU A 189 8.39 -1.10 -2.11
CA LEU A 189 7.07 -0.74 -1.58
C LEU A 189 7.22 0.01 -0.24
N ALA A 190 8.04 -0.48 0.67
CA ALA A 190 8.30 0.16 1.96
C ALA A 190 8.90 1.57 1.81
N ARG A 191 9.84 1.77 0.86
CA ARG A 191 10.38 3.11 0.56
C ARG A 191 9.28 4.06 0.08
N LEU A 192 8.42 3.59 -0.79
CA LEU A 192 7.33 4.39 -1.34
C LEU A 192 6.33 4.78 -0.24
N LEU A 193 5.83 3.81 0.51
CA LEU A 193 4.84 4.05 1.58
C LEU A 193 5.37 5.00 2.65
N THR A 194 6.65 4.93 2.97
CA THR A 194 7.30 5.79 3.98
C THR A 194 7.81 7.13 3.43
N GLY A 195 7.50 7.46 2.17
CA GLY A 195 7.95 8.71 1.54
C GLY A 195 9.45 8.80 1.29
N ARG A 196 10.16 7.67 1.27
CA ARG A 196 11.61 7.58 1.05
C ARG A 196 11.97 7.05 -0.35
N ALA A 197 11.00 6.98 -1.25
CA ALA A 197 11.27 6.63 -2.64
C ALA A 197 12.04 7.77 -3.32
N VAL A 198 13.07 7.41 -4.08
CA VAL A 198 13.84 8.35 -4.89
C VAL A 198 13.29 8.28 -6.31
N GLY A 199 12.81 9.41 -6.81
CA GLY A 199 12.42 9.57 -8.21
C GLY A 199 13.62 10.06 -9.02
N VAL A 200 13.85 9.45 -10.18
CA VAL A 200 14.86 9.89 -11.14
C VAL A 200 14.15 10.43 -12.37
N ALA A 201 14.40 11.69 -12.70
CA ALA A 201 13.87 12.32 -13.91
C ALA A 201 15.00 12.45 -14.95
N PHE A 202 14.76 11.95 -16.14
CA PHE A 202 15.68 12.10 -17.26
C PHE A 202 15.15 13.19 -18.20
N GLY A 203 16.03 14.13 -18.58
CA GLY A 203 15.68 15.18 -19.54
C GLY A 203 15.54 14.63 -20.97
N GLY A 204 14.60 15.17 -21.74
CA GLY A 204 14.50 14.84 -23.16
C GLY A 204 15.73 15.34 -23.92
N GLY A 205 16.28 14.53 -24.83
CA GLY A 205 17.52 14.90 -25.54
C GLY A 205 17.68 14.24 -26.91
N GLY A 206 16.61 13.72 -27.51
CA GLY A 206 16.68 13.00 -28.79
C GLY A 206 17.65 11.82 -28.69
N ALA A 207 18.65 11.74 -29.60
CA ALA A 207 19.65 10.68 -29.58
C ALA A 207 20.49 10.61 -28.28
N ARG A 208 20.68 11.73 -27.59
CA ARG A 208 21.35 11.78 -26.27
C ARG A 208 20.54 11.10 -25.17
N GLY A 209 19.23 10.92 -25.36
CA GLY A 209 18.36 10.19 -24.41
C GLY A 209 18.76 8.73 -24.25
N PHE A 210 19.40 8.13 -25.26
CA PHE A 210 19.93 6.74 -25.16
C PHE A 210 21.04 6.59 -24.10
N ALA A 211 21.75 7.66 -23.76
CA ALA A 211 22.74 7.63 -22.68
C ALA A 211 22.10 7.32 -21.31
N HIS A 212 20.80 7.61 -21.13
CA HIS A 212 20.08 7.32 -19.89
C HIS A 212 19.86 5.83 -19.66
N ILE A 213 19.81 5.03 -20.75
CA ILE A 213 19.66 3.57 -20.69
C ILE A 213 20.89 2.91 -20.03
N GLY A 214 22.07 3.52 -20.21
CA GLY A 214 23.29 3.03 -19.58
C GLY A 214 23.46 3.40 -18.09
N LEU A 215 22.54 4.21 -17.54
CA LEU A 215 22.49 4.58 -16.13
C LEU A 215 21.51 3.74 -15.31
N LEU A 216 20.60 3.01 -15.95
CA LEU A 216 19.62 2.12 -15.35
C LEU A 216 20.14 0.68 -15.27
#